data_6a9b243c503c79387bb62acd557f38f7
#
_entry.id   6a9b243c503c79387bb62acd557f38f7
#
_cell.length_a   1.000
_cell.length_b   1.000
_cell.length_c   1.000
_cell.angle_alpha   90.00
_cell.angle_beta   90.00
_cell.angle_gamma   90.00
#
_symmetry.space_group_name_H-M   'P 1'
#
loop_
_entity.id
_entity.type
_entity.pdbx_description
1 polymer ?
#
loop_
_entity_poly.entity_id
_entity_poly.type
_entity_poly.pdbx_seq_one_letter_code
_entity_poly.pdbx_strand_id
1 'polypeptide(L)'
;MNRFFALSRTSHGILDLATPAFCALLWLGGFPEWTVILLSLFTAFAAYTAIYALNDLVGMVVDREKFSSNEVNAGYSVEASELRYPLARNILSFKSGLAWMGFWFILAIIGSYLLNPTIVIILIAAAILEVIYVLLLKVTYLRTFVSGLVKASGPIAAVFVVDPNPSPSALLLLLVWLFFWEIGGQNVPADWNDTVEDKRINAKTIPIHFGVDKAGVIVILALAVTVTTSIFLPNLSPLNLGLPYILASLIIGFIFLLQPAFQLNKNKNDGRYAARLFDRASYYPVAQFALISLLLVAATFMN
;
A
#
# COMPACT_ATOMS: atom_id res chain seq x y z
N MET A 1 -22.91 -9.56 -1.11
CA MET A 1 -21.84 -8.87 -1.85
C MET A 1 -20.94 -8.07 -0.93
N ASN A 2 -21.46 -7.22 -0.04
CA ASN A 2 -20.64 -6.38 0.88
C ASN A 2 -19.56 -7.13 1.68
N ARG A 3 -19.84 -8.38 2.14
CA ARG A 3 -18.86 -9.18 2.90
C ARG A 3 -17.62 -9.61 2.11
N PHE A 4 -17.73 -9.80 0.79
CA PHE A 4 -16.60 -10.11 -0.08
C PHE A 4 -15.75 -8.87 -0.35
N PHE A 5 -16.39 -7.71 -0.54
CA PHE A 5 -15.68 -6.43 -0.65
C PHE A 5 -14.98 -6.06 0.66
N ALA A 6 -15.59 -6.39 1.83
CA ALA A 6 -14.93 -6.22 3.12
C ALA A 6 -13.71 -7.14 3.27
N LEU A 7 -13.81 -8.42 2.83
CA LEU A 7 -12.68 -9.36 2.81
C LEU A 7 -11.49 -8.82 2.01
N SER A 8 -11.77 -8.18 0.88
CA SER A 8 -10.75 -7.63 -0.03
C SER A 8 -10.39 -6.17 0.29
N ARG A 9 -10.89 -5.59 1.38
CA ARG A 9 -10.66 -4.17 1.74
C ARG A 9 -10.81 -3.24 0.54
N THR A 10 -11.86 -3.46 -0.27
CA THR A 10 -12.00 -2.89 -1.63
C THR A 10 -11.88 -1.37 -1.66
N SER A 11 -12.39 -0.64 -0.66
CA SER A 11 -12.24 0.82 -0.58
C SER A 11 -10.76 1.25 -0.51
N HIS A 12 -9.95 0.57 0.29
CA HIS A 12 -8.52 0.81 0.36
C HIS A 12 -7.82 0.35 -0.93
N GLY A 13 -8.16 -0.84 -1.44
CA GLY A 13 -7.60 -1.36 -2.70
C GLY A 13 -7.81 -0.43 -3.89
N ILE A 14 -8.94 0.29 -3.95
CA ILE A 14 -9.19 1.31 -4.99
C ILE A 14 -8.23 2.50 -4.85
N LEU A 15 -7.96 2.97 -3.62
CA LEU A 15 -6.97 4.02 -3.40
C LEU A 15 -5.56 3.57 -3.78
N ASP A 16 -5.23 2.31 -3.50
CA ASP A 16 -3.94 1.72 -3.84
C ASP A 16 -3.67 1.67 -5.35
N LEU A 17 -4.72 1.62 -6.21
CA LEU A 17 -4.55 1.69 -7.67
C LEU A 17 -3.86 2.97 -8.14
N ALA A 18 -3.93 4.05 -7.36
CA ALA A 18 -3.26 5.30 -7.70
C ALA A 18 -1.73 5.16 -7.72
N THR A 19 -1.15 4.27 -6.91
CA THR A 19 0.29 4.10 -6.82
C THR A 19 0.89 3.47 -8.08
N PRO A 20 0.42 2.30 -8.58
CA PRO A 20 0.89 1.74 -9.85
C PRO A 20 0.56 2.66 -11.05
N ALA A 21 -0.60 3.32 -11.04
CA ALA A 21 -0.95 4.27 -12.10
C ALA A 21 0.03 5.46 -12.14
N PHE A 22 0.34 6.06 -10.97
CA PHE A 22 1.36 7.11 -10.86
C PHE A 22 2.70 6.65 -11.42
N CYS A 23 3.17 5.45 -11.02
CA CYS A 23 4.48 4.95 -11.44
C CYS A 23 4.55 4.70 -12.95
N ALA A 24 3.50 4.13 -13.56
CA ALA A 24 3.44 3.93 -15.00
C ALA A 24 3.43 5.25 -15.78
N LEU A 25 2.62 6.23 -15.37
CA LEU A 25 2.55 7.54 -16.02
C LEU A 25 3.86 8.32 -15.89
N LEU A 26 4.46 8.33 -14.70
CA LEU A 26 5.75 8.96 -14.45
C LEU A 26 6.84 8.37 -15.35
N TRP A 27 6.93 7.03 -15.39
CA TRP A 27 7.94 6.30 -16.15
C TRP A 27 7.79 6.48 -17.65
N LEU A 28 6.55 6.37 -18.17
CA LEU A 28 6.27 6.56 -19.60
C LEU A 28 6.41 8.02 -20.04
N GLY A 29 6.17 8.98 -19.14
CA GLY A 29 6.06 10.40 -19.48
C GLY A 29 4.86 10.72 -20.37
N GLY A 30 3.80 9.91 -20.31
CA GLY A 30 2.61 10.03 -21.14
C GLY A 30 1.51 9.09 -20.69
N PHE A 31 0.41 9.07 -21.45
CA PHE A 31 -0.68 8.13 -21.22
C PHE A 31 -0.51 6.90 -22.15
N PRO A 32 -0.57 5.67 -21.59
CA PRO A 32 -0.61 4.47 -22.42
C PRO A 32 -1.86 4.41 -23.29
N GLU A 33 -1.89 3.49 -24.27
CA GLU A 33 -3.10 3.22 -25.04
C GLU A 33 -4.26 2.77 -24.15
N TRP A 34 -5.50 3.11 -24.55
CA TRP A 34 -6.71 2.80 -23.77
C TRP A 34 -6.87 1.32 -23.42
N THR A 35 -6.49 0.43 -24.33
CA THR A 35 -6.52 -1.02 -24.10
C THR A 35 -5.58 -1.43 -22.99
N VAL A 36 -4.37 -0.86 -22.94
CA VAL A 36 -3.37 -1.08 -21.88
C VAL A 36 -3.87 -0.52 -20.57
N ILE A 37 -4.43 0.70 -20.57
CA ILE A 37 -5.00 1.32 -19.35
C ILE A 37 -6.09 0.44 -18.75
N LEU A 38 -7.09 0.03 -19.55
CA LEU A 38 -8.22 -0.76 -19.07
C LEU A 38 -7.77 -2.13 -18.55
N LEU A 39 -6.90 -2.82 -19.30
CA LEU A 39 -6.35 -4.12 -18.88
C LEU A 39 -5.52 -3.98 -17.60
N SER A 40 -4.69 -2.94 -17.48
CA SER A 40 -3.87 -2.68 -16.29
C SER A 40 -4.72 -2.38 -15.06
N LEU A 41 -5.74 -1.53 -15.18
CA LEU A 41 -6.65 -1.21 -14.08
C LEU A 41 -7.41 -2.45 -13.60
N PHE A 42 -7.93 -3.26 -14.55
CA PHE A 42 -8.60 -4.51 -14.22
C PHE A 42 -7.66 -5.51 -13.53
N THR A 43 -6.45 -5.68 -14.07
CA THR A 43 -5.43 -6.59 -13.53
C THR A 43 -4.99 -6.17 -12.12
N ALA A 44 -4.71 -4.88 -11.92
CA ALA A 44 -4.33 -4.34 -10.62
C ALA A 44 -5.47 -4.47 -9.60
N PHE A 45 -6.72 -4.17 -9.99
CA PHE A 45 -7.89 -4.38 -9.14
C PHE A 45 -8.03 -5.86 -8.74
N ALA A 46 -7.86 -6.78 -9.68
CA ALA A 46 -7.91 -8.22 -9.42
C ALA A 46 -6.80 -8.66 -8.46
N ALA A 47 -5.57 -8.17 -8.67
CA ALA A 47 -4.42 -8.46 -7.83
C ALA A 47 -4.60 -7.96 -6.40
N TYR A 48 -4.97 -6.69 -6.19
CA TYR A 48 -5.23 -6.14 -4.85
C TYR A 48 -6.39 -6.87 -4.16
N THR A 49 -7.49 -7.16 -4.89
CA THR A 49 -8.62 -7.93 -4.37
C THR A 49 -8.18 -9.30 -3.86
N ALA A 50 -7.32 -10.01 -4.62
CA ALA A 50 -6.81 -11.32 -4.26
C ALA A 50 -5.83 -11.26 -3.07
N ILE A 51 -4.87 -10.32 -3.08
CA ILE A 51 -3.83 -10.21 -2.05
C ILE A 51 -4.44 -9.80 -0.71
N TYR A 52 -5.38 -8.84 -0.66
CA TYR A 52 -6.07 -8.50 0.57
C TYR A 52 -6.92 -9.65 1.12
N ALA A 53 -7.61 -10.39 0.24
CA ALA A 53 -8.33 -11.59 0.65
C ALA A 53 -7.40 -12.71 1.16
N LEU A 54 -6.20 -12.85 0.55
CA LEU A 54 -5.15 -13.78 1.01
C LEU A 54 -4.66 -13.41 2.41
N ASN A 55 -4.42 -12.13 2.69
CA ASN A 55 -4.05 -11.63 4.01
C ASN A 55 -5.05 -12.09 5.08
N ASP A 56 -6.34 -11.83 4.87
CA ASP A 56 -7.39 -12.20 5.82
C ASP A 56 -7.59 -13.73 5.93
N LEU A 57 -7.36 -14.48 4.86
CA LEU A 57 -7.42 -15.96 4.89
C LEU A 57 -6.29 -16.55 5.73
N VAL A 58 -5.07 -16.10 5.53
CA VAL A 58 -3.88 -16.55 6.29
C VAL A 58 -3.96 -16.07 7.73
N GLY A 59 -4.40 -14.82 7.95
CA GLY A 59 -4.53 -14.17 9.26
C GLY A 59 -5.71 -14.66 10.09
N MET A 60 -6.69 -15.36 9.51
CA MET A 60 -7.99 -15.68 10.12
C MET A 60 -7.91 -16.21 11.56
N VAL A 61 -6.96 -17.09 11.87
CA VAL A 61 -6.84 -17.70 13.21
C VAL A 61 -6.38 -16.65 14.22
N VAL A 62 -5.40 -15.84 13.85
CA VAL A 62 -4.85 -14.77 14.70
C VAL A 62 -5.87 -13.65 14.88
N ASP A 63 -6.62 -13.32 13.83
CA ASP A 63 -7.66 -12.29 13.90
C ASP A 63 -8.83 -12.72 14.80
N ARG A 64 -9.19 -14.00 14.79
CA ARG A 64 -10.18 -14.54 15.78
C ARG A 64 -9.71 -14.38 17.22
N GLU A 65 -8.43 -14.58 17.48
CA GLU A 65 -7.85 -14.40 18.81
C GLU A 65 -7.85 -12.91 19.21
N LYS A 66 -7.53 -12.00 18.27
CA LYS A 66 -7.60 -10.54 18.48
C LYS A 66 -9.01 -10.07 18.87
N PHE A 67 -10.03 -10.57 18.17
CA PHE A 67 -11.42 -10.10 18.29
C PHE A 67 -12.31 -10.96 19.19
N SER A 68 -11.75 -11.82 20.02
CA SER A 68 -12.49 -12.64 20.98
C SER A 68 -13.21 -11.80 22.07
N SER A 69 -12.83 -10.54 22.27
CA SER A 69 -13.57 -9.55 23.07
C SER A 69 -14.36 -8.62 22.15
N ASN A 70 -15.61 -8.33 22.46
CA ASN A 70 -16.55 -7.51 21.67
C ASN A 70 -16.15 -6.02 21.46
N GLU A 71 -14.98 -5.61 21.90
CA GLU A 71 -14.44 -4.27 21.70
C GLU A 71 -13.61 -4.21 20.42
N VAL A 72 -14.27 -3.89 19.31
CA VAL A 72 -13.61 -3.52 18.07
C VAL A 72 -13.33 -2.01 18.11
N ASN A 73 -12.08 -1.61 18.26
CA ASN A 73 -11.70 -0.20 18.10
C ASN A 73 -12.16 0.32 16.72
N ALA A 74 -12.62 1.56 16.68
CA ALA A 74 -12.92 2.24 15.42
C ALA A 74 -11.66 2.21 14.54
N GLY A 75 -11.73 1.45 13.46
CA GLY A 75 -10.61 1.30 12.52
C GLY A 75 -10.31 2.60 11.76
N TYR A 76 -9.40 2.52 10.80
CA TYR A 76 -9.09 3.61 9.88
C TYR A 76 -10.31 3.97 9.04
N SER A 77 -10.45 5.25 8.65
CA SER A 77 -11.61 5.70 7.87
C SER A 77 -11.60 5.07 6.47
N VAL A 78 -10.42 4.82 5.88
CA VAL A 78 -10.29 4.17 4.56
C VAL A 78 -10.57 2.67 4.59
N GLU A 79 -10.44 2.00 5.75
CA GLU A 79 -10.73 0.58 5.94
C GLU A 79 -11.99 0.34 6.81
N ALA A 80 -12.55 1.39 7.41
CA ALA A 80 -13.66 1.28 8.34
C ALA A 80 -14.90 0.73 7.64
N SER A 81 -15.10 -0.56 7.81
CA SER A 81 -16.30 -1.27 7.43
C SER A 81 -16.83 -1.99 8.68
N GLU A 82 -18.13 -1.90 8.92
CA GLU A 82 -18.81 -2.68 9.97
C GLU A 82 -18.62 -4.19 9.79
N LEU A 83 -18.22 -4.61 8.58
CA LEU A 83 -17.96 -6.00 8.22
C LEU A 83 -16.47 -6.36 8.22
N ARG A 84 -15.59 -5.52 8.80
CA ARG A 84 -14.15 -5.79 8.89
C ARG A 84 -13.89 -7.19 9.48
N TYR A 85 -12.91 -7.92 8.92
CA TYR A 85 -12.56 -9.30 9.30
C TYR A 85 -13.71 -10.32 9.19
N PRO A 86 -14.37 -10.44 8.02
CA PRO A 86 -15.56 -11.26 7.87
C PRO A 86 -15.33 -12.75 8.11
N LEU A 87 -14.11 -13.26 7.90
CA LEU A 87 -13.71 -14.65 8.20
C LEU A 87 -13.55 -14.87 9.71
N ALA A 88 -12.84 -14.00 10.40
CA ALA A 88 -12.64 -14.08 11.84
C ALA A 88 -13.96 -14.01 12.60
N ARG A 89 -14.89 -13.17 12.14
CA ARG A 89 -16.23 -12.98 12.72
C ARG A 89 -17.26 -14.01 12.27
N ASN A 90 -16.90 -15.03 11.50
CA ASN A 90 -17.79 -16.05 10.91
C ASN A 90 -18.93 -15.48 10.02
N ILE A 91 -18.78 -14.25 9.50
CA ILE A 91 -19.73 -13.63 8.56
C ILE A 91 -19.59 -14.26 7.16
N LEU A 92 -18.39 -14.75 6.85
CA LEU A 92 -18.05 -15.44 5.60
C LEU A 92 -17.35 -16.77 5.93
N SER A 93 -17.69 -17.85 5.21
CA SER A 93 -16.99 -19.13 5.36
C SER A 93 -15.61 -19.09 4.73
N PHE A 94 -14.65 -19.83 5.30
CA PHE A 94 -13.30 -19.99 4.74
C PHE A 94 -13.33 -20.45 3.28
N LYS A 95 -14.18 -21.44 2.96
CA LYS A 95 -14.32 -21.97 1.58
C LYS A 95 -14.77 -20.88 0.59
N SER A 96 -15.73 -20.03 1.00
CA SER A 96 -16.21 -18.92 0.16
C SER A 96 -15.14 -17.84 -0.01
N GLY A 97 -14.38 -17.53 1.04
CA GLY A 97 -13.24 -16.60 0.98
C GLY A 97 -12.13 -17.11 0.07
N LEU A 98 -11.80 -18.40 0.19
CA LEU A 98 -10.80 -19.05 -0.67
C LEU A 98 -11.21 -19.06 -2.14
N ALA A 99 -12.47 -19.38 -2.43
CA ALA A 99 -13.00 -19.35 -3.80
C ALA A 99 -12.97 -17.94 -4.39
N TRP A 100 -13.32 -16.92 -3.59
CA TRP A 100 -13.25 -15.50 -3.99
C TRP A 100 -11.81 -15.07 -4.28
N MET A 101 -10.89 -15.34 -3.37
CA MET A 101 -9.47 -15.04 -3.54
C MET A 101 -8.91 -15.75 -4.78
N GLY A 102 -9.16 -17.05 -4.93
CA GLY A 102 -8.66 -17.85 -6.06
C GLY A 102 -9.20 -17.35 -7.41
N PHE A 103 -10.48 -16.97 -7.49
CA PHE A 103 -11.07 -16.41 -8.69
C PHE A 103 -10.34 -15.13 -9.13
N TRP A 104 -10.16 -14.17 -8.22
CA TRP A 104 -9.48 -12.91 -8.52
C TRP A 104 -7.98 -13.11 -8.79
N PHE A 105 -7.34 -14.07 -8.09
CA PHE A 105 -5.93 -14.37 -8.32
C PHE A 105 -5.69 -14.95 -9.72
N ILE A 106 -6.57 -15.84 -10.20
CA ILE A 106 -6.50 -16.37 -11.57
C ILE A 106 -6.67 -15.24 -12.59
N LEU A 107 -7.64 -14.34 -12.41
CA LEU A 107 -7.83 -13.19 -13.29
C LEU A 107 -6.61 -12.26 -13.28
N ALA A 108 -5.99 -12.03 -12.11
CA ALA A 108 -4.77 -11.27 -11.99
C ALA A 108 -3.59 -11.92 -12.73
N ILE A 109 -3.43 -13.24 -12.64
CA ILE A 109 -2.40 -14.00 -13.38
C ILE A 109 -2.60 -13.85 -14.89
N ILE A 110 -3.84 -14.04 -15.38
CA ILE A 110 -4.15 -13.90 -16.81
C ILE A 110 -3.86 -12.48 -17.29
N GLY A 111 -4.35 -11.47 -16.61
CA GLY A 111 -4.11 -10.07 -16.97
C GLY A 111 -2.62 -9.70 -16.91
N SER A 112 -1.91 -10.16 -15.88
CA SER A 112 -0.45 -9.97 -15.76
C SER A 112 0.31 -10.58 -16.92
N TYR A 113 -0.04 -11.82 -17.31
CA TYR A 113 0.60 -12.50 -18.44
C TYR A 113 0.35 -11.78 -19.78
N LEU A 114 -0.87 -11.29 -19.99
CA LEU A 114 -1.24 -10.53 -21.20
C LEU A 114 -0.53 -9.16 -21.29
N LEU A 115 -0.25 -8.53 -20.14
CA LEU A 115 0.50 -7.28 -20.08
C LEU A 115 2.01 -7.50 -20.25
N ASN A 116 2.59 -8.33 -19.38
CA ASN A 116 4.02 -8.71 -19.44
C ASN A 116 4.24 -9.94 -18.53
N PRO A 117 4.82 -11.06 -19.03
CA PRO A 117 5.07 -12.26 -18.22
C PRO A 117 5.87 -12.01 -16.95
N THR A 118 6.75 -11.01 -16.90
CA THR A 118 7.53 -10.64 -15.71
C THR A 118 6.60 -10.23 -14.55
N ILE A 119 5.45 -9.63 -14.84
CA ILE A 119 4.47 -9.23 -13.83
C ILE A 119 3.90 -10.45 -13.10
N VAL A 120 3.76 -11.60 -13.78
CA VAL A 120 3.32 -12.85 -13.14
C VAL A 120 4.29 -13.27 -12.05
N ILE A 121 5.61 -13.18 -12.33
CA ILE A 121 6.66 -13.53 -11.35
C ILE A 121 6.58 -12.57 -10.16
N ILE A 122 6.43 -11.29 -10.40
CA ILE A 122 6.30 -10.27 -9.34
C ILE A 122 5.04 -10.53 -8.50
N LEU A 123 3.90 -10.85 -9.12
CA LEU A 123 2.65 -11.14 -8.42
C LEU A 123 2.75 -12.39 -7.54
N ILE A 124 3.36 -13.46 -8.04
CA ILE A 124 3.57 -14.69 -7.26
C ILE A 124 4.52 -14.40 -6.09
N ALA A 125 5.62 -13.68 -6.32
CA ALA A 125 6.55 -13.29 -5.27
C ALA A 125 5.86 -12.43 -4.20
N ALA A 126 5.04 -11.46 -4.61
CA ALA A 126 4.25 -10.62 -3.70
C ALA A 126 3.26 -11.46 -2.86
N ALA A 127 2.58 -12.44 -3.45
CA ALA A 127 1.68 -13.34 -2.73
C ALA A 127 2.42 -14.19 -1.68
N ILE A 128 3.60 -14.71 -2.02
CA ILE A 128 4.46 -15.44 -1.08
C ILE A 128 4.92 -14.53 0.07
N LEU A 129 5.40 -13.33 -0.25
CA LEU A 129 5.82 -12.34 0.75
C LEU A 129 4.66 -11.93 1.65
N GLU A 130 3.44 -11.80 1.11
CA GLU A 130 2.25 -11.50 1.91
C GLU A 130 1.94 -12.59 2.93
N VAL A 131 2.01 -13.87 2.52
CA VAL A 131 1.88 -15.00 3.45
C VAL A 131 2.96 -14.94 4.54
N ILE A 132 4.22 -14.71 4.17
CA ILE A 132 5.34 -14.57 5.12
C ILE A 132 5.07 -13.40 6.07
N TYR A 133 4.65 -12.26 5.57
CA TYR A 133 4.31 -11.07 6.37
C TYR A 133 3.29 -11.38 7.46
N VAL A 134 2.20 -12.05 7.11
CA VAL A 134 1.14 -12.41 8.07
C VAL A 134 1.65 -13.39 9.12
N LEU A 135 2.37 -14.44 8.69
CA LEU A 135 2.89 -15.47 9.60
C LEU A 135 3.94 -14.94 10.58
N LEU A 136 4.67 -13.89 10.21
CA LEU A 136 5.69 -13.26 11.05
C LEU A 136 5.11 -12.39 12.18
N LEU A 137 3.81 -12.14 12.26
CA LEU A 137 3.18 -11.24 13.23
C LEU A 137 3.56 -11.58 14.70
N LYS A 138 3.57 -12.86 15.07
CA LYS A 138 3.95 -13.32 16.42
C LYS A 138 5.44 -13.68 16.54
N VAL A 139 6.22 -13.58 15.45
CA VAL A 139 7.61 -14.03 15.39
C VAL A 139 8.59 -12.86 15.52
N THR A 140 8.42 -11.81 14.67
CA THR A 140 9.39 -10.71 14.63
C THR A 140 8.79 -9.41 14.07
N TYR A 141 9.25 -8.27 14.61
CA TYR A 141 8.92 -6.94 14.08
C TYR A 141 9.51 -6.68 12.67
N LEU A 142 10.47 -7.51 12.23
CA LEU A 142 11.03 -7.42 10.88
C LEU A 142 9.99 -7.71 9.78
N ARG A 143 8.80 -8.22 10.14
CA ARG A 143 7.65 -8.30 9.22
C ARG A 143 7.36 -6.99 8.49
N THR A 144 7.62 -5.86 9.14
CA THR A 144 7.46 -4.52 8.55
C THR A 144 8.30 -4.34 7.28
N PHE A 145 9.50 -4.93 7.20
CA PHE A 145 10.31 -4.90 5.98
C PHE A 145 9.67 -5.73 4.85
N VAL A 146 9.06 -6.86 5.21
CA VAL A 146 8.34 -7.69 4.23
C VAL A 146 7.14 -6.94 3.68
N SER A 147 6.38 -6.21 4.54
CA SER A 147 5.29 -5.34 4.12
C SER A 147 5.75 -4.29 3.08
N GLY A 148 6.88 -3.64 3.32
CA GLY A 148 7.46 -2.67 2.38
C GLY A 148 7.73 -3.26 1.00
N LEU A 149 8.21 -4.50 0.92
CA LEU A 149 8.44 -5.20 -0.34
C LEU A 149 7.12 -5.59 -1.03
N VAL A 150 6.15 -6.10 -0.27
CA VAL A 150 4.82 -6.44 -0.80
C VAL A 150 4.17 -5.19 -1.43
N LYS A 151 4.15 -4.08 -0.70
CA LYS A 151 3.51 -2.85 -1.17
C LYS A 151 4.18 -2.26 -2.40
N ALA A 152 5.50 -2.37 -2.51
CA ALA A 152 6.26 -1.91 -3.67
C ALA A 152 6.04 -2.79 -4.92
N SER A 153 5.60 -4.02 -4.77
CA SER A 153 5.50 -4.98 -5.88
C SER A 153 4.52 -4.54 -6.97
N GLY A 154 3.34 -4.02 -6.61
CA GLY A 154 2.33 -3.55 -7.55
C GLY A 154 2.82 -2.37 -8.42
N PRO A 155 3.33 -1.28 -7.83
CA PRO A 155 3.92 -0.16 -8.57
C PRO A 155 5.12 -0.55 -9.43
N ILE A 156 6.00 -1.45 -8.96
CA ILE A 156 7.11 -1.97 -9.76
C ILE A 156 6.56 -2.79 -10.94
N ALA A 157 5.54 -3.62 -10.73
CA ALA A 157 4.90 -4.36 -11.80
C ALA A 157 4.32 -3.43 -12.88
N ALA A 158 3.77 -2.27 -12.48
CA ALA A 158 3.23 -1.28 -13.41
C ALA A 158 4.30 -0.63 -14.30
N VAL A 159 5.56 -0.54 -13.85
CA VAL A 159 6.68 -0.12 -14.70
C VAL A 159 6.89 -1.11 -15.84
N PHE A 160 6.83 -2.42 -15.57
CA PHE A 160 6.97 -3.46 -16.60
C PHE A 160 5.83 -3.50 -17.62
N VAL A 161 4.72 -2.82 -17.37
CA VAL A 161 3.65 -2.64 -18.37
C VAL A 161 4.11 -1.69 -19.48
N VAL A 162 4.85 -0.65 -19.14
CA VAL A 162 5.23 0.46 -20.04
C VAL A 162 6.69 0.39 -20.50
N ASP A 163 7.52 -0.35 -19.78
CA ASP A 163 8.93 -0.58 -20.12
C ASP A 163 9.29 -2.04 -19.79
N PRO A 164 9.51 -2.90 -20.80
CA PRO A 164 9.84 -4.31 -20.58
C PRO A 164 11.26 -4.52 -20.00
N ASN A 165 12.16 -3.53 -20.09
CA ASN A 165 13.54 -3.62 -19.67
C ASN A 165 13.98 -2.41 -18.82
N PRO A 166 13.32 -2.15 -17.69
CA PRO A 166 13.58 -0.98 -16.87
C PRO A 166 14.97 -1.02 -16.24
N SER A 167 15.59 0.16 -16.10
CA SER A 167 16.88 0.31 -15.44
C SER A 167 16.81 -0.15 -13.97
N PRO A 168 17.72 -1.05 -13.51
CA PRO A 168 17.73 -1.50 -12.12
C PRO A 168 17.92 -0.38 -11.09
N SER A 169 18.74 0.63 -11.41
CA SER A 169 18.96 1.79 -10.53
C SER A 169 17.70 2.65 -10.39
N ALA A 170 16.94 2.82 -11.46
CA ALA A 170 15.67 3.53 -11.45
C ALA A 170 14.60 2.76 -10.68
N LEU A 171 14.53 1.43 -10.85
CA LEU A 171 13.65 0.57 -10.04
C LEU A 171 14.02 0.62 -8.54
N LEU A 172 15.31 0.69 -8.21
CA LEU A 172 15.75 0.82 -6.81
C LEU A 172 15.31 2.15 -6.21
N LEU A 173 15.38 3.26 -6.94
CA LEU A 173 14.89 4.56 -6.48
C LEU A 173 13.39 4.49 -6.16
N LEU A 174 12.60 3.87 -7.05
CA LEU A 174 11.17 3.68 -6.88
C LEU A 174 10.88 2.76 -5.69
N LEU A 175 11.62 1.65 -5.55
CA LEU A 175 11.52 0.73 -4.43
C LEU A 175 11.77 1.45 -3.09
N VAL A 176 12.83 2.25 -2.97
CA VAL A 176 13.16 3.00 -1.76
C VAL A 176 12.03 3.95 -1.40
N TRP A 177 11.49 4.71 -2.36
CA TRP A 177 10.38 5.63 -2.15
C TRP A 177 9.15 4.93 -1.60
N LEU A 178 8.73 3.81 -2.22
CA LEU A 178 7.55 3.03 -1.84
C LEU A 178 7.73 2.30 -0.52
N PHE A 179 8.89 1.70 -0.32
CA PHE A 179 9.23 0.93 0.88
C PHE A 179 9.14 1.78 2.14
N PHE A 180 9.73 2.97 2.12
CA PHE A 180 9.69 3.86 3.28
C PHE A 180 8.34 4.53 3.47
N TRP A 181 7.59 4.78 2.38
CA TRP A 181 6.20 5.22 2.48
C TRP A 181 5.32 4.16 3.18
N GLU A 182 5.45 2.89 2.81
CA GLU A 182 4.71 1.81 3.46
C GLU A 182 5.07 1.71 4.94
N ILE A 183 6.35 1.70 5.29
CA ILE A 183 6.79 1.59 6.69
C ILE A 183 6.25 2.74 7.52
N GLY A 184 6.50 3.98 7.09
CA GLY A 184 6.19 5.16 7.89
C GLY A 184 4.74 5.62 7.81
N GLY A 185 4.07 5.39 6.67
CA GLY A 185 2.73 5.88 6.40
C GLY A 185 1.62 4.86 6.66
N GLN A 186 1.92 3.59 6.50
CA GLN A 186 0.93 2.52 6.50
C GLN A 186 1.18 1.50 7.62
N ASN A 187 2.23 0.70 7.52
CA ASN A 187 2.44 -0.47 8.37
C ASN A 187 2.63 -0.11 9.86
N VAL A 188 3.58 0.78 10.19
CA VAL A 188 3.82 1.14 11.60
C VAL A 188 2.63 1.90 12.20
N PRO A 189 1.98 2.87 11.52
CA PRO A 189 0.74 3.48 12.01
C PRO A 189 -0.41 2.48 12.22
N ALA A 190 -0.57 1.48 11.34
CA ALA A 190 -1.55 0.42 11.51
C ALA A 190 -1.30 -0.40 12.77
N ASP A 191 -0.07 -0.91 12.93
CA ASP A 191 0.35 -1.64 14.12
C ASP A 191 0.22 -0.78 15.40
N TRP A 192 0.42 0.54 15.30
CA TRP A 192 0.28 1.44 16.44
C TRP A 192 -1.17 1.59 16.89
N ASN A 193 -2.10 1.75 15.95
CA ASN A 193 -3.52 1.80 16.25
C ASN A 193 -4.01 0.51 16.91
N ASP A 194 -3.48 -0.64 16.50
CA ASP A 194 -3.87 -1.97 16.96
C ASP A 194 -3.06 -2.45 18.19
N THR A 195 -2.30 -1.57 18.85
CA THR A 195 -1.36 -1.94 19.96
C THR A 195 -2.06 -2.67 21.12
N VAL A 196 -3.32 -2.35 21.43
CA VAL A 196 -4.09 -2.99 22.51
C VAL A 196 -4.38 -4.45 22.17
N GLU A 197 -4.89 -4.71 20.97
CA GLU A 197 -5.23 -6.02 20.46
C GLU A 197 -3.97 -6.86 20.25
N ASP A 198 -2.93 -6.25 19.68
CA ASP A 198 -1.65 -6.88 19.41
C ASP A 198 -0.92 -7.35 20.68
N LYS A 199 -1.02 -6.60 21.79
CA LYS A 199 -0.50 -7.03 23.09
C LYS A 199 -1.18 -8.29 23.62
N ARG A 200 -2.50 -8.42 23.41
CA ARG A 200 -3.27 -9.60 23.87
C ARG A 200 -2.79 -10.89 23.23
N ILE A 201 -2.36 -10.83 21.97
CA ILE A 201 -1.88 -11.99 21.20
C ILE A 201 -0.36 -12.16 21.20
N ASN A 202 0.37 -11.34 21.96
CA ASN A 202 1.85 -11.29 21.99
C ASN A 202 2.47 -11.00 20.61
N ALA A 203 1.83 -10.16 19.78
CA ALA A 203 2.35 -9.74 18.50
C ALA A 203 3.71 -9.02 18.64
N LYS A 204 4.54 -9.16 17.61
CA LYS A 204 5.89 -8.56 17.55
C LYS A 204 5.88 -7.42 16.55
N THR A 205 5.27 -6.29 16.92
CA THR A 205 5.21 -5.09 16.07
C THR A 205 6.19 -4.03 16.54
N ILE A 206 6.54 -3.07 15.68
CA ILE A 206 7.48 -1.99 16.02
C ILE A 206 7.03 -1.20 17.26
N PRO A 207 5.75 -0.76 17.38
CA PRO A 207 5.30 -0.04 18.56
C PRO A 207 5.35 -0.85 19.84
N ILE A 208 5.11 -2.17 19.77
CA ILE A 208 5.19 -3.05 20.95
C ILE A 208 6.64 -3.32 21.34
N HIS A 209 7.51 -3.59 20.35
CA HIS A 209 8.89 -4.01 20.60
C HIS A 209 9.78 -2.85 21.08
N PHE A 210 9.67 -1.68 20.45
CA PHE A 210 10.52 -0.52 20.73
C PHE A 210 9.85 0.55 21.60
N GLY A 211 8.53 0.44 21.81
CA GLY A 211 7.72 1.48 22.44
C GLY A 211 7.39 2.63 21.50
N VAL A 212 6.36 3.40 21.88
CA VAL A 212 5.78 4.48 21.06
C VAL A 212 6.78 5.61 20.78
N ASP A 213 7.74 5.88 21.67
CA ASP A 213 8.76 6.92 21.46
C ASP A 213 9.66 6.62 20.29
N LYS A 214 10.25 5.42 20.26
CA LYS A 214 11.11 4.99 19.15
C LYS A 214 10.32 4.74 17.88
N ALA A 215 9.10 4.20 17.98
CA ALA A 215 8.23 4.04 16.83
C ALA A 215 7.92 5.39 16.16
N GLY A 216 7.70 6.47 16.92
CA GLY A 216 7.50 7.81 16.39
C GLY A 216 8.71 8.34 15.61
N VAL A 217 9.91 8.08 16.11
CA VAL A 217 11.15 8.45 15.38
C VAL A 217 11.28 7.65 14.09
N ILE A 218 11.03 6.33 14.14
CA ILE A 218 11.07 5.45 12.95
C ILE A 218 10.10 5.95 11.88
N VAL A 219 8.86 6.28 12.26
CA VAL A 219 7.83 6.84 11.35
C VAL A 219 8.33 8.13 10.69
N ILE A 220 8.82 9.09 11.50
CA ILE A 220 9.30 10.38 10.96
C ILE A 220 10.47 10.18 10.01
N LEU A 221 11.46 9.36 10.38
CA LEU A 221 12.62 9.10 9.53
C LEU A 221 12.24 8.40 8.24
N ALA A 222 11.37 7.40 8.28
CA ALA A 222 10.89 6.71 7.10
C ALA A 222 10.17 7.68 6.15
N LEU A 223 9.27 8.50 6.66
CA LEU A 223 8.54 9.48 5.84
C LEU A 223 9.44 10.61 5.34
N ALA A 224 10.46 11.02 6.10
CA ALA A 224 11.47 11.96 5.63
C ALA A 224 12.24 11.39 4.44
N VAL A 225 12.63 10.10 4.49
CA VAL A 225 13.25 9.40 3.34
C VAL A 225 12.29 9.40 2.15
N THR A 226 11.01 9.06 2.33
CA THR A 226 9.99 9.08 1.27
C THR A 226 9.91 10.45 0.61
N VAL A 227 9.77 11.52 1.39
CA VAL A 227 9.64 12.89 0.87
C VAL A 227 10.93 13.35 0.19
N THR A 228 12.11 13.04 0.75
CA THR A 228 13.38 13.36 0.13
C THR A 228 13.57 12.60 -1.18
N THR A 229 13.23 11.30 -1.21
CA THR A 229 13.35 10.48 -2.42
C THR A 229 12.41 10.98 -3.53
N SER A 230 11.24 11.55 -3.16
CA SER A 230 10.31 12.09 -4.15
C SER A 230 10.87 13.25 -4.99
N ILE A 231 11.90 13.94 -4.51
CA ILE A 231 12.63 14.98 -5.25
C ILE A 231 13.35 14.41 -6.49
N PHE A 232 13.75 13.15 -6.42
CA PHE A 232 14.50 12.46 -7.48
C PHE A 232 13.60 11.72 -8.47
N LEU A 233 12.32 11.52 -8.16
CA LEU A 233 11.37 10.82 -9.04
C LEU A 233 11.23 11.45 -10.44
N PRO A 234 11.32 12.79 -10.63
CA PRO A 234 11.32 13.38 -11.98
C PRO A 234 12.38 12.80 -12.91
N ASN A 235 13.51 12.32 -12.37
CA ASN A 235 14.58 11.72 -13.18
C ASN A 235 14.20 10.36 -13.79
N LEU A 236 13.08 9.77 -13.36
CA LEU A 236 12.53 8.53 -13.91
C LEU A 236 11.71 8.79 -15.17
N SER A 237 11.29 10.04 -15.40
CA SER A 237 10.45 10.43 -16.52
C SER A 237 11.29 10.93 -17.70
N PRO A 238 10.93 10.58 -18.94
CA PRO A 238 11.50 11.20 -20.13
C PRO A 238 11.13 12.68 -20.28
N LEU A 239 10.08 13.14 -19.53
CA LEU A 239 9.67 14.54 -19.53
C LEU A 239 10.50 15.35 -18.54
N ASN A 240 10.80 16.59 -18.93
CA ASN A 240 11.38 17.57 -18.01
C ASN A 240 10.30 18.13 -17.09
N LEU A 241 9.99 17.40 -16.01
CA LEU A 241 8.97 17.82 -15.03
C LEU A 241 9.43 19.01 -14.16
N GLY A 242 10.73 19.19 -14.01
CA GLY A 242 11.35 20.37 -13.44
C GLY A 242 10.94 20.76 -12.02
N LEU A 243 11.18 22.01 -11.69
CA LEU A 243 10.90 22.60 -10.38
C LEU A 243 9.41 22.54 -9.97
N PRO A 244 8.42 22.71 -10.87
CA PRO A 244 7.01 22.64 -10.51
C PRO A 244 6.61 21.30 -9.88
N TYR A 245 7.08 20.18 -10.45
CA TYR A 245 6.83 18.86 -9.86
C TYR A 245 7.46 18.74 -8.46
N ILE A 246 8.73 19.14 -8.33
CA ILE A 246 9.46 19.04 -7.06
C ILE A 246 8.75 19.82 -5.95
N LEU A 247 8.40 21.08 -6.20
CA LEU A 247 7.72 21.90 -5.20
C LEU A 247 6.35 21.35 -4.82
N ALA A 248 5.54 20.95 -5.80
CA ALA A 248 4.23 20.37 -5.54
C ALA A 248 4.34 19.03 -4.76
N SER A 249 5.28 18.15 -5.15
CA SER A 249 5.53 16.88 -4.47
C SER A 249 5.99 17.06 -3.02
N LEU A 250 6.84 18.06 -2.74
CA LEU A 250 7.24 18.40 -1.37
C LEU A 250 6.07 18.91 -0.53
N ILE A 251 5.20 19.76 -1.09
CA ILE A 251 3.99 20.25 -0.42
C ILE A 251 3.04 19.07 -0.12
N ILE A 252 2.81 18.19 -1.08
CA ILE A 252 2.00 16.98 -0.92
C ILE A 252 2.61 16.10 0.18
N GLY A 253 3.93 15.84 0.14
CA GLY A 253 4.63 15.07 1.16
C GLY A 253 4.53 15.66 2.55
N PHE A 254 4.63 16.98 2.68
CA PHE A 254 4.46 17.66 3.95
C PHE A 254 3.03 17.50 4.50
N ILE A 255 2.00 17.78 3.68
CA ILE A 255 0.59 17.78 4.10
C ILE A 255 0.10 16.36 4.43
N PHE A 256 0.44 15.38 3.61
CA PHE A 256 -0.11 14.04 3.74
C PHE A 256 0.75 13.11 4.60
N LEU A 257 2.04 13.38 4.78
CA LEU A 257 2.96 12.51 5.48
C LEU A 257 3.58 13.17 6.71
N LEU A 258 4.38 14.23 6.56
CA LEU A 258 5.18 14.77 7.66
C LEU A 258 4.32 15.48 8.71
N GLN A 259 3.36 16.30 8.32
CA GLN A 259 2.48 17.01 9.25
C GLN A 259 1.71 16.03 10.16
N PRO A 260 0.99 15.00 9.64
CA PRO A 260 0.32 14.03 10.50
C PRO A 260 1.30 13.16 11.32
N ALA A 261 2.50 12.86 10.82
CA ALA A 261 3.53 12.16 11.57
C ALA A 261 4.02 12.97 12.78
N PHE A 262 4.23 14.28 12.62
CA PHE A 262 4.56 15.16 13.74
C PHE A 262 3.41 15.26 14.75
N GLN A 263 2.15 15.26 14.29
CA GLN A 263 0.98 15.24 15.18
C GLN A 263 0.92 13.93 15.98
N LEU A 264 1.17 12.78 15.34
CA LEU A 264 1.27 11.49 16.01
C LEU A 264 2.38 11.49 17.07
N ASN A 265 3.58 11.98 16.71
CA ASN A 265 4.71 12.04 17.63
C ASN A 265 4.47 12.96 18.83
N LYS A 266 3.62 14.00 18.72
CA LYS A 266 3.20 14.84 19.85
C LYS A 266 2.13 14.17 20.72
N ASN A 267 1.31 13.29 20.17
CA ASN A 267 0.15 12.66 20.82
C ASN A 267 0.27 11.12 20.85
N LYS A 268 1.45 10.63 21.25
CA LYS A 268 1.86 9.22 21.15
C LYS A 268 0.92 8.21 21.81
N ASN A 269 0.22 8.63 22.85
CA ASN A 269 -0.66 7.76 23.65
C ASN A 269 -2.10 7.68 23.10
N ASP A 270 -2.38 8.37 21.98
CA ASP A 270 -3.71 8.38 21.37
C ASP A 270 -3.63 7.74 19.97
N GLY A 271 -4.11 6.49 19.87
CA GLY A 271 -4.13 5.71 18.61
C GLY A 271 -4.89 6.39 17.46
N ARG A 272 -5.79 7.33 17.75
CA ARG A 272 -6.52 8.10 16.72
C ARG A 272 -5.57 8.91 15.81
N TYR A 273 -4.42 9.34 16.33
CA TYR A 273 -3.42 10.03 15.50
C TYR A 273 -2.68 9.07 14.57
N ALA A 274 -2.48 7.81 14.99
CA ALA A 274 -1.92 6.78 14.13
C ALA A 274 -2.90 6.43 12.99
N ALA A 275 -4.18 6.23 13.30
CA ALA A 275 -5.22 6.04 12.30
C ALA A 275 -5.33 7.22 11.32
N ARG A 276 -5.23 8.47 11.81
CA ARG A 276 -5.23 9.67 10.97
C ARG A 276 -4.01 9.74 10.04
N LEU A 277 -2.83 9.35 10.53
CA LEU A 277 -1.63 9.29 9.68
C LEU A 277 -1.82 8.23 8.58
N PHE A 278 -2.30 7.04 8.94
CA PHE A 278 -2.61 5.97 7.98
C PHE A 278 -3.55 6.46 6.87
N ASP A 279 -4.69 7.06 7.24
CA ASP A 279 -5.66 7.60 6.29
C ASP A 279 -5.03 8.66 5.37
N ARG A 280 -4.28 9.61 5.95
CA ARG A 280 -3.61 10.66 5.17
C ARG A 280 -2.57 10.08 4.22
N ALA A 281 -1.75 9.14 4.69
CA ALA A 281 -0.75 8.48 3.88
C ALA A 281 -1.36 7.65 2.74
N SER A 282 -2.59 7.12 2.90
CA SER A 282 -3.32 6.43 1.82
C SER A 282 -3.71 7.39 0.68
N TYR A 283 -3.92 8.68 0.96
CA TYR A 283 -4.20 9.70 -0.06
C TYR A 283 -2.94 10.30 -0.70
N TYR A 284 -1.75 10.05 -0.14
CA TYR A 284 -0.51 10.56 -0.69
C TYR A 284 -0.26 10.12 -2.15
N PRO A 285 -0.36 8.81 -2.49
CA PRO A 285 -0.21 8.37 -3.88
C PRO A 285 -1.30 8.91 -4.82
N VAL A 286 -2.52 9.11 -4.32
CA VAL A 286 -3.60 9.71 -5.10
C VAL A 286 -3.26 11.16 -5.49
N ALA A 287 -2.71 11.93 -4.55
CA ALA A 287 -2.26 13.29 -4.80
C ALA A 287 -1.07 13.34 -5.78
N GLN A 288 -0.12 12.39 -5.67
CA GLN A 288 0.99 12.26 -6.62
C GLN A 288 0.49 11.87 -8.02
N PHE A 289 -0.46 10.94 -8.11
CA PHE A 289 -1.09 10.56 -9.37
C PHE A 289 -1.84 11.74 -10.02
N ALA A 290 -2.57 12.52 -9.23
CA ALA A 290 -3.24 13.73 -9.73
C ALA A 290 -2.22 14.77 -10.24
N LEU A 291 -1.12 14.97 -9.50
CA LEU A 291 -0.04 15.89 -9.89
C LEU A 291 0.56 15.49 -11.25
N ILE A 292 1.00 14.22 -11.40
CA ILE A 292 1.61 13.79 -12.66
C ILE A 292 0.62 13.87 -13.82
N SER A 293 -0.64 13.47 -13.61
CA SER A 293 -1.69 13.53 -14.63
C SER A 293 -1.93 14.98 -15.11
N LEU A 294 -1.97 15.95 -14.20
CA LEU A 294 -2.12 17.37 -14.55
C LEU A 294 -0.93 17.89 -15.36
N LEU A 295 0.30 17.51 -14.99
CA LEU A 295 1.50 17.93 -15.71
C LEU A 295 1.58 17.30 -17.11
N LEU A 296 1.17 16.02 -17.25
CA LEU A 296 1.10 15.37 -18.57
C LEU A 296 0.07 16.05 -19.47
N VAL A 297 -1.12 16.35 -18.95
CA VAL A 297 -2.13 17.08 -19.71
C VAL A 297 -1.63 18.47 -20.09
N ALA A 298 -1.01 19.22 -19.18
CA ALA A 298 -0.44 20.52 -19.49
C ALA A 298 0.62 20.45 -20.60
N ALA A 299 1.50 19.42 -20.56
CA ALA A 299 2.52 19.21 -21.59
C ALA A 299 1.91 18.95 -22.99
N THR A 300 0.73 18.31 -23.11
CA THR A 300 0.07 18.09 -24.40
C THR A 300 -0.50 19.38 -25.02
N PHE A 301 -0.74 20.43 -24.23
CA PHE A 301 -1.21 21.73 -24.74
C PHE A 301 -0.08 22.71 -25.05
N MET A 302 1.16 22.39 -24.61
CA MET A 302 2.32 23.26 -24.82
C MET A 302 3.18 22.83 -26.04
N ASN A 303 2.93 21.64 -26.55
CA ASN A 303 3.54 21.08 -27.78
C ASN A 303 2.56 21.12 -28.93
#